data_7515b76b9c1700f873995af8977d11a3
#
_entry.id   7515b76b9c1700f873995af8977d11a3
#
_cell.length_a   1.000
_cell.length_b   1.000
_cell.length_c   1.000
_cell.angle_alpha   90.00
_cell.angle_beta   90.00
_cell.angle_gamma   90.00
#
_symmetry.space_group_name_H-M   'P 1'
#
loop_
_entity.id
_entity.type
_entity.pdbx_description
1 polymer ?
#
loop_
_entity_poly.entity_id
_entity_poly.type
_entity_poly.pdbx_seq_one_letter_code
_entity_poly.pdbx_strand_id
1 'polypeptide(L)'
;MQQFIFTVFLPDFGYYFSTTEEIASRKQHTNTNFGVHGYDQKYKDMHGIFFANGPAFKKAYRTPSIKNIHIYPLMCEILELEVPSNIDGNLDQIKNVLKTN
;
A
#
# COMPACT_ATOMS: atom_id res chain seq x y z
N MET A 1 -22.75 -25.61 -5.09
CA MET A 1 -21.78 -24.49 -4.95
C MET A 1 -21.29 -24.49 -3.51
N GLN A 2 -20.04 -24.84 -3.28
CA GLN A 2 -19.48 -24.87 -1.91
C GLN A 2 -19.10 -23.43 -1.53
N GLN A 3 -19.76 -22.90 -0.53
CA GLN A 3 -19.48 -21.56 0.00
C GLN A 3 -18.32 -21.69 1.01
N PHE A 4 -17.17 -21.07 0.71
CA PHE A 4 -16.05 -20.99 1.63
C PHE A 4 -16.22 -19.75 2.51
N ILE A 5 -16.24 -19.95 3.82
CA ILE A 5 -16.26 -18.87 4.80
C ILE A 5 -14.81 -18.66 5.25
N PHE A 6 -14.29 -17.46 5.02
CA PHE A 6 -12.99 -17.03 5.52
C PHE A 6 -13.18 -16.14 6.75
N THR A 7 -12.50 -16.47 7.83
CA THR A 7 -12.44 -15.62 9.02
C THR A 7 -11.07 -14.99 9.08
N VAL A 8 -11.02 -13.67 9.17
CA VAL A 8 -9.80 -12.90 9.31
C VAL A 8 -9.78 -12.26 10.69
N PHE A 9 -8.71 -12.50 11.44
CA PHE A 9 -8.46 -11.86 12.72
C PHE A 9 -7.50 -10.68 12.50
N LEU A 10 -7.93 -9.48 12.87
CA LEU A 10 -7.11 -8.29 12.82
C LEU A 10 -6.80 -7.84 14.25
N PRO A 11 -5.53 -7.73 14.64
CA PRO A 11 -5.18 -7.16 15.94
C PRO A 11 -5.43 -5.65 15.95
N ASP A 12 -5.67 -5.09 17.11
CA ASP A 12 -5.68 -3.65 17.29
C ASP A 12 -4.30 -3.05 17.00
N PHE A 13 -4.29 -1.77 16.63
CA PHE A 13 -3.04 -1.07 16.32
C PHE A 13 -2.09 -1.10 17.53
N GLY A 14 -0.83 -1.47 17.28
CA GLY A 14 0.19 -1.66 18.30
C GLY A 14 0.26 -3.08 18.87
N TYR A 15 -0.67 -3.97 18.47
CA TYR A 15 -0.65 -5.38 18.85
C TYR A 15 -0.39 -6.26 17.63
N TYR A 16 0.16 -7.44 17.85
CA TYR A 16 0.36 -8.43 16.79
C TYR A 16 0.23 -9.85 17.35
N PHE A 17 -0.14 -10.79 16.50
CA PHE A 17 -0.14 -12.19 16.85
C PHE A 17 1.28 -12.74 16.84
N SER A 18 1.64 -13.51 17.87
CA SER A 18 2.95 -14.11 17.98
C SER A 18 2.86 -15.47 18.66
N THR A 19 3.87 -16.30 18.48
CA THR A 19 4.00 -17.55 19.20
C THR A 19 4.71 -17.36 20.55
N THR A 20 4.55 -18.33 21.44
CA THR A 20 5.23 -18.32 22.76
C THR A 20 6.75 -18.28 22.59
N GLU A 21 7.26 -19.00 21.58
CA GLU A 21 8.69 -19.09 21.25
C GLU A 21 9.24 -17.74 20.77
N GLU A 22 8.51 -17.05 19.88
CA GLU A 22 8.90 -15.71 19.42
C GLU A 22 8.91 -14.69 20.57
N ILE A 23 7.91 -14.73 21.45
CA ILE A 23 7.86 -13.86 22.62
C ILE A 23 9.05 -14.10 23.53
N ALA A 24 9.39 -15.38 23.80
CA ALA A 24 10.55 -15.73 24.63
C ALA A 24 11.86 -15.26 24.03
N SER A 25 12.05 -15.44 22.71
CA SER A 25 13.22 -14.97 21.98
C SER A 25 13.36 -13.44 22.04
N ARG A 26 12.27 -12.71 21.81
CA ARG A 26 12.28 -11.23 21.82
C ARG A 26 12.59 -10.64 23.19
N LYS A 27 12.14 -11.27 24.28
CA LYS A 27 12.46 -10.85 25.67
C LYS A 27 13.95 -10.92 25.99
N GLN A 28 14.72 -11.69 25.24
CA GLN A 28 16.18 -11.79 25.43
C GLN A 28 16.94 -10.63 24.77
N HIS A 29 16.30 -9.87 23.88
CA HIS A 29 16.92 -8.73 23.22
C HIS A 29 16.61 -7.44 23.97
N THR A 30 17.66 -6.69 24.32
CA THR A 30 17.56 -5.42 25.04
C THR A 30 17.03 -4.26 24.20
N ASN A 31 17.14 -4.37 22.87
CA ASN A 31 16.60 -3.37 21.96
C ASN A 31 15.23 -3.82 21.47
N THR A 32 14.19 -3.14 21.94
CA THR A 32 12.79 -3.49 21.72
C THR A 32 12.14 -2.75 20.54
N ASN A 33 12.85 -1.84 19.88
CA ASN A 33 12.32 -1.13 18.71
C ASN A 33 12.45 -2.00 17.46
N PHE A 34 11.31 -2.40 16.92
CA PHE A 34 11.24 -3.15 15.67
C PHE A 34 10.05 -2.68 14.85
N GLY A 35 10.18 -2.77 13.52
CA GLY A 35 9.11 -2.47 12.60
C GLY A 35 8.10 -3.62 12.53
N VAL A 36 6.83 -3.28 12.47
CA VAL A 36 5.73 -4.22 12.28
C VAL A 36 4.87 -3.73 11.11
N HIS A 37 4.32 -4.65 10.35
CA HIS A 37 3.45 -4.39 9.23
C HIS A 37 2.18 -5.24 9.32
N GLY A 38 1.21 -5.02 8.40
CA GLY A 38 0.02 -5.85 8.32
C GLY A 38 -1.18 -5.31 9.10
N TYR A 39 -1.13 -4.10 9.63
CA TYR A 39 -2.28 -3.44 10.20
C TYR A 39 -3.21 -2.88 9.12
N ASP A 40 -4.42 -2.52 9.54
CA ASP A 40 -5.43 -1.88 8.70
C ASP A 40 -4.89 -0.58 8.09
N GLN A 41 -5.08 -0.42 6.79
CA GLN A 41 -4.67 0.77 6.02
C GLN A 41 -5.35 2.08 6.48
N LYS A 42 -6.38 2.01 7.31
CA LYS A 42 -7.00 3.22 7.92
C LYS A 42 -6.03 3.99 8.84
N TYR A 43 -5.01 3.31 9.37
CA TYR A 43 -4.00 3.92 10.21
C TYR A 43 -2.95 4.64 9.36
N LYS A 44 -2.73 5.93 9.62
CA LYS A 44 -1.78 6.75 8.86
C LYS A 44 -0.34 6.20 8.92
N ASP A 45 0.03 5.59 10.02
CA ASP A 45 1.36 4.99 10.21
C ASP A 45 1.61 3.78 9.28
N MET A 46 0.55 3.27 8.65
CA MET A 46 0.62 2.21 7.64
C MET A 46 0.71 2.77 6.21
N HIS A 47 0.63 4.09 6.05
CA HIS A 47 0.72 4.70 4.73
C HIS A 47 2.17 4.77 4.26
N GLY A 48 2.38 4.43 3.00
CA GLY A 48 3.65 4.63 2.31
C GLY A 48 3.79 6.04 1.73
N ILE A 49 4.96 6.31 1.17
CA ILE A 49 5.24 7.56 0.45
C ILE A 49 5.16 7.26 -1.05
N PHE A 50 4.42 8.08 -1.79
CA PHE A 50 4.46 8.11 -3.24
C PHE A 50 5.31 9.31 -3.68
N PHE A 51 6.40 9.04 -4.36
CA PHE A 51 7.26 10.03 -4.97
C PHE A 51 7.52 9.64 -6.43
N ALA A 52 7.29 10.58 -7.34
CA ALA A 52 7.50 10.36 -8.77
C ALA A 52 8.24 11.54 -9.39
N ASN A 53 9.19 11.25 -10.27
CA ASN A 53 9.94 12.23 -11.03
C ASN A 53 10.20 11.69 -12.44
N GLY A 54 10.16 12.57 -13.42
CA GLY A 54 10.40 12.22 -14.81
C GLY A 54 9.67 13.12 -15.80
N PRO A 55 9.87 12.92 -17.10
CA PRO A 55 9.32 13.78 -18.14
C PRO A 55 7.79 13.79 -18.19
N ALA A 56 7.12 12.70 -17.81
CA ALA A 56 5.67 12.57 -17.80
C ALA A 56 5.00 13.31 -16.63
N PHE A 57 5.72 13.56 -15.53
CA PHE A 57 5.13 14.10 -14.32
C PHE A 57 5.14 15.63 -14.26
N LYS A 58 4.12 16.21 -13.62
CA LYS A 58 4.10 17.63 -13.26
C LYS A 58 5.21 17.93 -12.25
N LYS A 59 5.90 19.05 -12.43
CA LYS A 59 6.90 19.53 -11.47
C LYS A 59 6.25 20.17 -10.26
N ALA A 60 6.81 19.94 -9.07
CA ALA A 60 6.35 20.52 -7.80
C ALA A 60 4.86 20.32 -7.52
N TYR A 61 4.26 19.25 -8.01
CA TYR A 61 2.87 18.89 -7.79
C TYR A 61 2.72 18.00 -6.57
N ARG A 62 1.70 18.25 -5.77
CA ARG A 62 1.31 17.42 -4.65
C ARG A 62 -0.07 16.83 -4.91
N THR A 63 -0.17 15.51 -4.85
CA THR A 63 -1.44 14.79 -4.94
C THR A 63 -1.97 14.49 -3.53
N PRO A 64 -3.30 14.44 -3.33
CA PRO A 64 -3.88 13.83 -2.14
C PRO A 64 -3.43 12.37 -1.99
N SER A 65 -3.71 11.77 -0.83
CA SER A 65 -3.48 10.34 -0.62
C SER A 65 -4.21 9.50 -1.66
N ILE A 66 -3.53 8.53 -2.19
CA ILE A 66 -4.02 7.62 -3.23
C ILE A 66 -3.93 6.17 -2.73
N LYS A 67 -4.74 5.29 -3.30
CA LYS A 67 -4.55 3.86 -3.10
C LYS A 67 -3.48 3.36 -4.04
N ASN A 68 -2.57 2.50 -3.57
CA ASN A 68 -1.45 2.00 -4.37
C ASN A 68 -1.90 1.18 -5.61
N ILE A 69 -3.11 0.62 -5.60
CA ILE A 69 -3.69 -0.08 -6.76
C ILE A 69 -3.78 0.80 -8.02
N HIS A 70 -3.84 2.12 -7.86
CA HIS A 70 -3.91 3.06 -8.98
C HIS A 70 -2.55 3.32 -9.65
N ILE A 71 -1.45 2.88 -9.03
CA ILE A 71 -0.09 3.05 -9.59
C ILE A 71 0.10 2.18 -10.83
N TYR A 72 -0.48 0.98 -10.86
CA TYR A 72 -0.34 0.09 -12.01
C TYR A 72 -0.93 0.70 -13.30
N PRO A 73 -2.20 1.16 -13.35
CA PRO A 73 -2.70 1.82 -14.55
C PRO A 73 -1.97 3.13 -14.88
N LEU A 74 -1.42 3.85 -13.90
CA LEU A 74 -0.58 5.02 -14.15
C LEU A 74 0.71 4.63 -14.89
N MET A 75 1.34 3.53 -14.51
CA MET A 75 2.52 3.03 -15.21
C MET A 75 2.20 2.56 -16.63
N CYS A 76 1.06 1.89 -16.83
CA CYS A 76 0.60 1.51 -18.15
C CYS A 76 0.43 2.74 -19.05
N GLU A 77 -0.21 3.80 -18.55
CA GLU A 77 -0.40 5.06 -19.29
C GLU A 77 0.94 5.68 -19.71
N ILE A 78 1.91 5.76 -18.79
CA ILE A 78 3.23 6.35 -19.08
C ILE A 78 4.01 5.51 -20.12
N LEU A 79 3.82 4.20 -20.09
CA LEU A 79 4.53 3.26 -20.99
C LEU A 79 3.74 2.93 -22.26
N GLU A 80 2.57 3.58 -22.46
CA GLU A 80 1.69 3.34 -23.61
C GLU A 80 1.27 1.86 -23.73
N LEU A 81 1.04 1.21 -22.57
CA LEU A 81 0.57 -0.16 -22.48
C LEU A 81 -0.93 -0.21 -22.26
N GLU A 82 -1.56 -1.25 -22.81
CA GLU A 82 -2.97 -1.51 -22.56
C GLU A 82 -3.21 -1.90 -21.10
N VAL A 83 -4.20 -1.26 -20.48
CA VAL A 83 -4.61 -1.57 -19.10
C VAL A 83 -5.60 -2.74 -19.13
N PRO A 84 -5.32 -3.86 -18.45
CA PRO A 84 -6.27 -4.96 -18.35
C PRO A 84 -7.61 -4.53 -17.74
N SER A 85 -8.70 -5.02 -18.26
CA SER A 85 -10.06 -4.66 -17.79
C SER A 85 -10.45 -5.27 -16.44
N ASN A 86 -9.69 -6.27 -15.97
CA ASN A 86 -9.98 -7.05 -14.75
C ASN A 86 -9.14 -6.63 -13.54
N ILE A 87 -8.77 -5.35 -13.45
CA ILE A 87 -8.01 -4.79 -12.32
C ILE A 87 -8.87 -3.82 -11.50
N ASP A 88 -8.56 -3.71 -10.21
CA ASP A 88 -9.23 -2.77 -9.29
C ASP A 88 -8.69 -1.34 -9.40
N GLY A 89 -7.53 -1.16 -10.04
CA GLY A 89 -6.90 0.13 -10.25
C GLY A 89 -7.66 0.99 -11.26
N ASN A 90 -7.70 2.31 -11.03
CA ASN A 90 -8.33 3.27 -11.93
C ASN A 90 -7.40 4.46 -12.15
N LEU A 91 -7.04 4.72 -13.41
CA LEU A 91 -6.17 5.81 -13.81
C LEU A 91 -6.76 7.19 -13.45
N ASP A 92 -8.07 7.37 -13.53
CA ASP A 92 -8.74 8.64 -13.23
C ASP A 92 -8.48 9.15 -11.81
N GLN A 93 -8.18 8.25 -10.88
CA GLN A 93 -7.88 8.59 -9.50
C GLN A 93 -6.47 9.19 -9.30
N ILE A 94 -5.59 9.07 -10.29
CA ILE A 94 -4.18 9.47 -10.17
C ILE A 94 -3.65 10.24 -11.39
N LYS A 95 -4.32 10.20 -12.53
CA LYS A 95 -3.83 10.83 -13.79
C LYS A 95 -3.47 12.32 -13.66
N ASN A 96 -4.02 12.99 -12.66
CA ASN A 96 -3.74 14.39 -12.39
C ASN A 96 -2.28 14.70 -12.02
N VAL A 97 -1.47 13.69 -11.71
CA VAL A 97 -0.01 13.82 -11.49
C VAL A 97 0.75 13.97 -12.80
N LEU A 98 0.15 13.56 -13.92
CA LEU A 98 0.75 13.65 -15.25
C LEU A 98 0.62 15.08 -15.83
N LYS A 99 1.58 15.45 -16.68
CA LYS A 99 1.44 16.63 -17.52
C LYS A 99 0.26 16.45 -18.48
N THR A 100 -0.47 17.50 -18.72
CA THR A 100 -1.41 17.57 -19.84
C THR A 100 -0.59 17.88 -21.10
N ASN A 101 -0.72 17.04 -22.11
CA ASN A 101 -0.20 17.33 -23.45
C ASN A 101 -0.96 18.51 -24.04
#